data_24fcb3450df0437339c3cf4e8ec3c6da
#
_entry.id   24fcb3450df0437339c3cf4e8ec3c6da
#
_cell.length_a   1.000
_cell.length_b   1.000
_cell.length_c   1.000
_cell.angle_alpha   90.00
_cell.angle_beta   90.00
_cell.angle_gamma   90.00
#
_symmetry.space_group_name_H-M   'P 1'
#
loop_
_entity.id
_entity.type
_entity.pdbx_description
1 polymer ?
#
loop_
_entity_poly.entity_id
_entity_poly.type
_entity_poly.pdbx_seq_one_letter_code
_entity_poly.pdbx_strand_id
1 'polypeptide(L)'
;MEISALQKERAAYLPKLPMALRGAVKVKEGKPTHSVDNQDEIKKLFPNTYGLPLISFEPGEIMLRKRVNVGVILSGGQAPGGHNVISGLFDRLKQLDPENRLYGFLMGPSGLVDHNYKEITADFVEQFRNTGGFDMIGSGRTKLEEVDQFEKGMEIIRKLDIQ
;
A
#
# COMPACT_ATOMS: atom_id res chain seq x y z
N MET A 1 -15.16 25.04 -7.77
CA MET A 1 -16.04 24.65 -6.63
C MET A 1 -15.40 25.20 -5.37
N GLU A 2 -16.13 25.93 -4.57
CA GLU A 2 -15.58 26.54 -3.36
C GLU A 2 -15.41 25.43 -2.28
N ILE A 3 -14.21 25.32 -1.71
CA ILE A 3 -13.90 24.32 -0.68
C ILE A 3 -14.46 24.81 0.66
N SER A 4 -15.29 24.00 1.31
CA SER A 4 -15.89 24.34 2.61
C SER A 4 -14.82 24.47 3.72
N ALA A 5 -15.14 25.19 4.78
CA ALA A 5 -14.25 25.33 5.94
C ALA A 5 -13.87 23.96 6.53
N LEU A 6 -14.83 23.03 6.63
CA LEU A 6 -14.57 21.67 7.13
C LEU A 6 -13.62 20.90 6.23
N GLN A 7 -13.69 21.06 4.92
CA GLN A 7 -12.75 20.42 4.00
C GLN A 7 -11.33 21.00 4.14
N LYS A 8 -11.21 22.32 4.35
CA LYS A 8 -9.92 22.98 4.61
C LYS A 8 -9.26 22.44 5.88
N GLU A 9 -10.01 22.40 6.99
CA GLU A 9 -9.53 21.86 8.27
C GLU A 9 -9.14 20.39 8.17
N ARG A 10 -9.92 19.58 7.47
CA ARG A 10 -9.63 18.17 7.25
C ARG A 10 -8.35 17.99 6.43
N ALA A 11 -8.17 18.72 5.36
CA ALA A 11 -6.99 18.66 4.51
C ALA A 11 -5.72 19.09 5.26
N ALA A 12 -5.83 20.03 6.19
CA ALA A 12 -4.72 20.51 7.01
C ALA A 12 -4.32 19.55 8.15
N TYR A 13 -5.16 18.56 8.47
CA TYR A 13 -4.86 17.62 9.55
C TYR A 13 -3.63 16.76 9.22
N LEU A 14 -2.66 16.77 10.12
CA LEU A 14 -1.47 15.91 10.06
C LEU A 14 -1.52 14.86 11.17
N PRO A 15 -1.52 13.57 10.85
CA PRO A 15 -1.54 12.52 11.85
C PRO A 15 -0.25 12.50 12.66
N LYS A 16 -0.38 12.22 13.97
CA LYS A 16 0.77 12.03 14.86
C LYS A 16 1.36 10.64 14.62
N LEU A 17 2.46 10.57 13.89
CA LEU A 17 3.16 9.32 13.67
C LEU A 17 3.91 8.88 14.95
N PRO A 18 3.94 7.56 15.25
CA PRO A 18 4.86 7.00 16.23
C PRO A 18 6.29 7.42 15.95
N MET A 19 7.10 7.62 16.99
CA MET A 19 8.50 8.09 16.83
C MET A 19 9.30 7.22 15.87
N ALA A 20 9.14 5.90 15.95
CA ALA A 20 9.81 4.94 15.07
C ALA A 20 9.48 5.11 13.57
N LEU A 21 8.36 5.80 13.23
CA LEU A 21 7.92 6.00 11.84
C LEU A 21 8.05 7.44 11.36
N ARG A 22 8.65 8.34 12.16
CA ARG A 22 8.81 9.76 11.78
C ARG A 22 9.95 10.02 10.80
N GLY A 23 10.81 9.04 10.56
CA GLY A 23 11.97 9.16 9.69
C GLY A 23 12.23 7.89 8.91
N ALA A 24 13.46 7.74 8.45
CA ALA A 24 13.91 6.47 7.91
C ALA A 24 13.95 5.43 9.04
N VAL A 25 13.52 4.23 8.73
CA VAL A 25 13.52 3.10 9.66
C VAL A 25 14.30 1.94 9.08
N LYS A 26 14.96 1.19 9.95
CA LYS A 26 15.50 -0.12 9.65
C LYS A 26 14.74 -1.18 10.44
N VAL A 27 14.61 -2.35 9.85
CA VAL A 27 14.02 -3.50 10.51
C VAL A 27 15.04 -4.11 11.45
N LYS A 28 14.58 -4.42 12.67
CA LYS A 28 15.32 -5.21 13.65
C LYS A 28 14.54 -6.49 13.92
N GLU A 29 15.20 -7.61 13.66
CA GLU A 29 14.68 -8.92 13.98
C GLU A 29 14.90 -9.24 15.46
N GLY A 30 13.86 -9.71 16.09
CA GLY A 30 13.86 -10.17 17.48
C GLY A 30 13.96 -11.67 17.56
N LYS A 31 13.38 -12.25 18.62
CA LYS A 31 13.35 -13.69 18.82
C LYS A 31 12.32 -14.35 17.89
N PRO A 32 12.59 -15.61 17.46
CA PRO A 32 11.59 -16.42 16.76
C PRO A 32 10.31 -16.56 17.61
N THR A 33 9.18 -16.57 16.91
CA THR A 33 7.87 -16.80 17.54
C THR A 33 7.50 -18.27 17.50
N HIS A 34 6.67 -18.67 18.47
CA HIS A 34 6.16 -20.04 18.53
C HIS A 34 4.65 -19.98 18.80
N SER A 35 3.91 -20.95 18.27
CA SER A 35 2.50 -21.10 18.65
C SER A 35 2.39 -21.54 20.11
N VAL A 36 1.28 -21.18 20.76
CA VAL A 36 1.01 -21.55 22.15
C VAL A 36 0.79 -23.07 22.28
N ASP A 37 0.07 -23.64 21.29
CA ASP A 37 -0.27 -25.06 21.24
C ASP A 37 0.00 -25.63 19.85
N ASN A 38 0.01 -26.98 19.77
CA ASN A 38 0.12 -27.76 18.53
C ASN A 38 1.33 -27.38 17.65
N GLN A 39 2.46 -27.05 18.27
CA GLN A 39 3.64 -26.50 17.59
C GLN A 39 4.14 -27.37 16.44
N ASP A 40 4.23 -28.69 16.65
CA ASP A 40 4.75 -29.63 15.65
C ASP A 40 3.81 -29.74 14.45
N GLU A 41 2.50 -29.70 14.67
CA GLU A 41 1.50 -29.76 13.61
C GLU A 41 1.48 -28.47 12.81
N ILE A 42 1.47 -27.31 13.48
CA ILE A 42 1.51 -25.99 12.82
C ILE A 42 2.81 -25.85 12.01
N LYS A 43 3.95 -26.31 12.54
CA LYS A 43 5.22 -26.30 11.82
C LYS A 43 5.19 -27.15 10.56
N LYS A 44 4.52 -28.31 10.59
CA LYS A 44 4.33 -29.15 9.39
C LYS A 44 3.46 -28.50 8.34
N LEU A 45 2.35 -27.87 8.78
CA LEU A 45 1.38 -27.23 7.88
C LEU A 45 1.91 -25.90 7.29
N PHE A 46 2.71 -25.16 8.05
CA PHE A 46 3.20 -23.83 7.69
C PHE A 46 4.73 -23.72 7.80
N PRO A 47 5.51 -24.57 7.09
CA PRO A 47 6.96 -24.64 7.27
C PRO A 47 7.71 -23.34 6.95
N ASN A 48 7.16 -22.52 6.05
CA ASN A 48 7.78 -21.28 5.61
C ASN A 48 7.45 -20.05 6.49
N THR A 49 6.47 -20.18 7.37
CA THR A 49 6.01 -19.05 8.20
C THR A 49 6.11 -19.34 9.70
N TYR A 50 6.25 -20.59 10.09
CA TYR A 50 6.44 -20.97 11.50
C TYR A 50 7.84 -20.55 11.99
N GLY A 51 7.86 -19.89 13.15
CA GLY A 51 9.12 -19.47 13.76
C GLY A 51 9.70 -18.17 13.21
N LEU A 52 8.95 -17.43 12.39
CA LEU A 52 9.39 -16.11 11.96
C LEU A 52 9.60 -15.19 13.17
N PRO A 53 10.64 -14.33 13.16
CA PRO A 53 10.96 -13.47 14.28
C PRO A 53 9.94 -12.34 14.45
N LEU A 54 9.82 -11.83 15.66
CA LEU A 54 9.19 -10.55 15.89
C LEU A 54 10.01 -9.46 15.20
N ILE A 55 9.33 -8.59 14.49
CA ILE A 55 9.95 -7.45 13.82
C ILE A 55 9.66 -6.18 14.61
N SER A 56 10.69 -5.39 14.88
CA SER A 56 10.59 -4.04 15.40
C SER A 56 11.27 -3.05 14.45
N PHE A 57 10.95 -1.77 14.61
CA PHE A 57 11.53 -0.70 13.82
C PHE A 57 12.44 0.16 14.70
N GLU A 58 13.65 0.43 14.21
CA GLU A 58 14.60 1.36 14.80
C GLU A 58 14.87 2.52 13.82
N PRO A 59 15.31 3.70 14.30
CA PRO A 59 15.78 4.74 13.41
C PRO A 59 16.86 4.22 12.48
N GLY A 60 16.73 4.55 11.21
CA GLY A 60 17.64 4.16 10.15
C GLY A 60 18.07 5.34 9.31
N GLU A 61 18.92 5.09 8.34
CA GLU A 61 19.33 6.08 7.34
C GLU A 61 18.46 5.94 6.09
N ILE A 62 18.16 7.07 5.44
CA ILE A 62 17.52 7.04 4.12
C ILE A 62 18.62 6.63 3.13
N MET A 63 18.55 5.39 2.68
CA MET A 63 19.35 5.00 1.52
C MET A 63 18.66 5.56 0.28
N LEU A 64 19.37 6.40 -0.48
CA LEU A 64 18.94 6.82 -1.81
C LEU A 64 18.72 5.55 -2.65
N ARG A 65 17.47 5.28 -2.98
CA ARG A 65 17.11 4.09 -3.74
C ARG A 65 16.91 4.46 -5.19
N LYS A 66 17.07 3.47 -6.04
CA LYS A 66 16.64 3.53 -7.43
C LYS A 66 15.18 3.96 -7.49
N ARG A 67 14.83 4.78 -8.47
CA ARG A 67 13.44 5.12 -8.80
C ARG A 67 12.56 3.87 -8.83
N VAL A 68 11.40 3.96 -8.24
CA VAL A 68 10.42 2.87 -8.19
C VAL A 68 9.06 3.35 -8.66
N ASN A 69 8.35 2.50 -9.39
CA ASN A 69 6.94 2.65 -9.67
C ASN A 69 6.17 1.63 -8.83
N VAL A 70 5.07 2.05 -8.25
CA VAL A 70 4.26 1.21 -7.35
C VAL A 70 2.84 1.14 -7.86
N GLY A 71 2.25 -0.05 -7.81
CA GLY A 71 0.84 -0.28 -8.07
C GLY A 71 0.07 -0.49 -6.77
N VAL A 72 -1.13 0.06 -6.65
CA VAL A 72 -2.01 -0.16 -5.51
C VAL A 72 -3.37 -0.68 -5.98
N ILE A 73 -3.86 -1.69 -5.27
CA ILE A 73 -5.16 -2.33 -5.47
C ILE A 73 -5.88 -2.34 -4.13
N LEU A 74 -7.14 -1.92 -4.10
CA LEU A 74 -8.01 -2.12 -2.96
C LEU A 74 -8.89 -3.35 -3.21
N SER A 75 -8.54 -4.47 -2.59
CA SER A 75 -9.26 -5.73 -2.76
C SER A 75 -10.21 -5.99 -1.59
N GLY A 76 -11.41 -6.47 -1.90
CA GLY A 76 -12.43 -6.78 -0.91
C GLY A 76 -13.59 -5.78 -0.90
N GLY A 77 -14.29 -5.73 0.24
CA GLY A 77 -15.35 -4.74 0.49
C GLY A 77 -14.81 -3.38 0.84
N GLN A 78 -15.63 -2.37 0.70
CA GLN A 78 -15.27 -1.03 1.13
C GLN A 78 -15.11 -0.95 2.65
N ALA A 79 -14.04 -0.26 3.08
CA ALA A 79 -13.75 0.00 4.48
C ALA A 79 -13.25 1.44 4.67
N PRO A 80 -13.43 2.07 5.83
CA PRO A 80 -12.89 3.39 6.09
C PRO A 80 -11.37 3.43 5.95
N GLY A 81 -10.83 4.51 5.39
CA GLY A 81 -9.39 4.79 5.41
C GLY A 81 -8.61 4.42 4.15
N GLY A 82 -9.24 3.87 3.10
CA GLY A 82 -8.56 3.58 1.83
C GLY A 82 -7.87 4.80 1.22
N HIS A 83 -8.54 5.97 1.26
CA HIS A 83 -7.96 7.24 0.81
C HIS A 83 -6.69 7.61 1.58
N ASN A 84 -6.68 7.37 2.89
CA ASN A 84 -5.54 7.71 3.75
C ASN A 84 -4.33 6.79 3.48
N VAL A 85 -4.58 5.51 3.18
CA VAL A 85 -3.53 4.57 2.79
C VAL A 85 -2.88 5.01 1.48
N ILE A 86 -3.68 5.34 0.46
CA ILE A 86 -3.16 5.79 -0.83
C ILE A 86 -2.42 7.12 -0.69
N SER A 87 -2.97 8.09 0.06
CA SER A 87 -2.32 9.38 0.30
C SER A 87 -0.99 9.22 1.02
N GLY A 88 -0.94 8.40 2.06
CA GLY A 88 0.30 8.14 2.81
C GLY A 88 1.36 7.44 1.95
N LEU A 89 0.96 6.48 1.11
CA LEU A 89 1.85 5.82 0.17
C LEU A 89 2.40 6.80 -0.87
N PHE A 90 1.53 7.64 -1.44
CA PHE A 90 1.92 8.69 -2.39
C PHE A 90 2.94 9.65 -1.77
N ASP A 91 2.63 10.21 -0.60
CA ASP A 91 3.49 11.16 0.08
C ASP A 91 4.87 10.54 0.36
N ARG A 92 4.89 9.27 0.83
CA ARG A 92 6.17 8.60 1.10
C ARG A 92 6.97 8.33 -0.16
N LEU A 93 6.34 7.92 -1.24
CA LEU A 93 7.01 7.72 -2.53
C LEU A 93 7.65 9.02 -3.03
N LYS A 94 6.92 10.13 -2.96
CA LYS A 94 7.42 11.46 -3.39
C LYS A 94 8.50 12.03 -2.48
N GLN A 95 8.51 11.69 -1.20
CA GLN A 95 9.60 12.02 -0.27
C GLN A 95 10.89 11.24 -0.57
N LEU A 96 10.78 9.99 -1.02
CA LEU A 96 11.93 9.16 -1.37
C LEU A 96 12.56 9.59 -2.69
N ASP A 97 11.75 9.87 -3.69
CA ASP A 97 12.16 10.38 -4.99
C ASP A 97 10.95 11.05 -5.67
N PRO A 98 11.02 12.33 -6.06
CA PRO A 98 9.92 13.01 -6.76
C PRO A 98 9.49 12.33 -8.06
N GLU A 99 10.39 11.58 -8.70
CA GLU A 99 10.11 10.85 -9.95
C GLU A 99 9.41 9.51 -9.75
N ASN A 100 9.28 9.02 -8.51
CA ASN A 100 8.51 7.82 -8.19
C ASN A 100 7.05 7.99 -8.62
N ARG A 101 6.47 6.93 -9.16
CA ARG A 101 5.07 6.93 -9.60
C ARG A 101 4.22 5.96 -8.80
N LEU A 102 2.98 6.34 -8.59
CA LEU A 102 1.96 5.50 -7.99
C LEU A 102 0.81 5.31 -8.99
N TYR A 103 0.47 4.07 -9.27
CA TYR A 103 -0.65 3.71 -10.13
C TYR A 103 -1.74 3.04 -9.30
N GLY A 104 -2.96 3.54 -9.37
CA GLY A 104 -4.14 2.91 -8.76
C GLY A 104 -4.89 2.07 -9.79
N PHE A 105 -5.01 0.76 -9.56
CA PHE A 105 -5.83 -0.12 -10.38
C PHE A 105 -7.29 0.01 -9.94
N LEU A 106 -8.17 0.33 -10.88
CA LEU A 106 -9.56 0.67 -10.58
C LEU A 106 -10.41 -0.57 -10.33
N MET A 107 -11.32 -0.46 -9.37
CA MET A 107 -12.28 -1.51 -9.04
C MET A 107 -11.64 -2.83 -8.57
N GLY A 108 -10.50 -2.73 -7.90
CA GLY A 108 -9.83 -3.88 -7.30
C GLY A 108 -9.01 -4.72 -8.29
N PRO A 109 -8.90 -6.05 -8.07
CA PRO A 109 -8.06 -6.91 -8.91
C PRO A 109 -8.48 -6.96 -10.38
N SER A 110 -9.76 -6.70 -10.73
CA SER A 110 -10.19 -6.59 -12.12
C SER A 110 -9.44 -5.49 -12.87
N GLY A 111 -9.16 -4.37 -12.21
CA GLY A 111 -8.41 -3.28 -12.84
C GLY A 111 -7.01 -3.70 -13.31
N LEU A 112 -6.37 -4.64 -12.60
CA LEU A 112 -5.09 -5.19 -13.02
C LEU A 112 -5.23 -6.05 -14.29
N VAL A 113 -6.23 -6.93 -14.32
CA VAL A 113 -6.49 -7.85 -15.44
C VAL A 113 -6.95 -7.11 -16.69
N ASP A 114 -7.81 -6.11 -16.49
CA ASP A 114 -8.43 -5.33 -17.58
C ASP A 114 -7.57 -4.13 -18.02
N HIS A 115 -6.37 -3.99 -17.43
CA HIS A 115 -5.47 -2.85 -17.64
C HIS A 115 -6.15 -1.49 -17.38
N ASN A 116 -7.09 -1.47 -16.44
CA ASN A 116 -7.84 -0.28 -16.06
C ASN A 116 -7.22 0.37 -14.81
N TYR A 117 -6.41 1.40 -15.04
CA TYR A 117 -5.64 2.06 -14.00
C TYR A 117 -5.58 3.56 -14.21
N LYS A 118 -5.16 4.27 -13.18
CA LYS A 118 -4.92 5.71 -13.18
C LYS A 118 -3.58 5.99 -12.50
N GLU A 119 -2.76 6.88 -13.07
CA GLU A 119 -1.64 7.46 -12.34
C GLU A 119 -2.19 8.39 -11.25
N ILE A 120 -1.74 8.18 -10.02
CA ILE A 120 -2.12 8.96 -8.86
C ILE A 120 -1.22 10.18 -8.80
N THR A 121 -1.80 11.36 -9.03
CA THR A 121 -1.11 12.66 -9.01
C THR A 121 -1.38 13.41 -7.72
N ALA A 122 -0.57 14.43 -7.40
CA ALA A 122 -0.78 15.29 -6.24
C ALA A 122 -2.18 15.93 -6.23
N ASP A 123 -2.58 16.53 -7.35
CA ASP A 123 -3.90 17.17 -7.48
C ASP A 123 -5.05 16.18 -7.26
N PHE A 124 -4.85 14.92 -7.66
CA PHE A 124 -5.85 13.89 -7.44
C PHE A 124 -5.90 13.46 -5.96
N VAL A 125 -4.75 13.28 -5.32
CA VAL A 125 -4.68 12.93 -3.89
C VAL A 125 -5.33 14.01 -3.02
N GLU A 126 -5.08 15.30 -3.30
CA GLU A 126 -5.60 16.40 -2.50
C GLU A 126 -7.13 16.46 -2.46
N GLN A 127 -7.83 15.95 -3.47
CA GLN A 127 -9.29 15.87 -3.48
C GLN A 127 -9.83 14.90 -2.43
N PHE A 128 -9.03 13.90 -2.05
CA PHE A 128 -9.42 12.81 -1.15
C PHE A 128 -8.67 12.83 0.18
N ARG A 129 -7.71 13.73 0.36
CA ARG A 129 -6.87 13.78 1.56
C ARG A 129 -7.73 13.88 2.83
N ASN A 130 -7.47 12.96 3.77
CA ASN A 130 -8.14 12.85 5.07
C ASN A 130 -9.68 12.72 4.99
N THR A 131 -10.23 12.35 3.85
CA THR A 131 -11.68 12.14 3.72
C THR A 131 -12.13 10.81 4.32
N GLY A 132 -11.21 9.86 4.52
CA GLY A 132 -11.49 8.57 5.16
C GLY A 132 -12.32 7.61 4.32
N GLY A 133 -12.58 7.94 3.06
CA GLY A 133 -13.36 7.10 2.14
C GLY A 133 -12.56 5.97 1.51
N PHE A 134 -13.14 5.32 0.51
CA PHE A 134 -12.59 4.14 -0.15
C PHE A 134 -12.78 4.15 -1.68
N ASP A 135 -13.36 5.20 -2.22
CA ASP A 135 -13.80 5.29 -3.60
C ASP A 135 -12.81 5.98 -4.55
N MET A 136 -11.64 6.41 -4.06
CA MET A 136 -10.59 7.05 -4.88
C MET A 136 -10.24 6.22 -6.13
N ILE A 137 -10.09 4.91 -5.97
CA ILE A 137 -9.86 3.95 -7.05
C ILE A 137 -10.91 2.83 -7.07
N GLY A 138 -11.86 2.86 -6.13
CA GLY A 138 -12.83 1.78 -5.93
C GLY A 138 -12.17 0.51 -5.38
N SER A 139 -12.99 -0.49 -5.14
CA SER A 139 -12.54 -1.81 -4.71
C SER A 139 -13.34 -2.91 -5.39
N GLY A 140 -12.82 -4.12 -5.39
CA GLY A 140 -13.50 -5.27 -5.99
C GLY A 140 -13.09 -6.59 -5.35
N ARG A 141 -13.87 -7.63 -5.60
CA ARG A 141 -13.68 -8.98 -5.07
C ARG A 141 -13.34 -9.99 -6.17
N THR A 142 -12.89 -9.52 -7.31
CA THR A 142 -12.44 -10.39 -8.40
C THR A 142 -11.31 -11.28 -7.88
N LYS A 143 -11.49 -12.57 -8.03
CA LYS A 143 -10.46 -13.56 -7.75
C LYS A 143 -9.57 -13.71 -8.97
N LEU A 144 -8.27 -13.84 -8.76
CA LEU A 144 -7.29 -14.19 -9.77
C LEU A 144 -6.99 -15.68 -9.61
N GLU A 145 -7.61 -16.51 -10.41
CA GLU A 145 -7.52 -17.97 -10.32
C GLU A 145 -7.03 -18.60 -11.63
N GLU A 146 -7.18 -17.90 -12.76
CA GLU A 146 -6.85 -18.38 -14.08
C GLU A 146 -5.47 -17.87 -14.55
N VAL A 147 -4.76 -18.71 -15.30
CA VAL A 147 -3.40 -18.40 -15.78
C VAL A 147 -3.37 -17.13 -16.64
N ASP A 148 -4.35 -16.96 -17.52
CA ASP A 148 -4.45 -15.79 -18.39
C ASP A 148 -4.62 -14.47 -17.59
N GLN A 149 -5.27 -14.52 -16.43
CA GLN A 149 -5.41 -13.35 -15.55
C GLN A 149 -4.04 -12.91 -14.99
N PHE A 150 -3.21 -13.89 -14.59
CA PHE A 150 -1.85 -13.62 -14.13
C PHE A 150 -0.97 -13.10 -15.27
N GLU A 151 -1.08 -13.67 -16.47
CA GLU A 151 -0.33 -13.21 -17.65
C GLU A 151 -0.66 -11.75 -17.97
N LYS A 152 -1.94 -11.38 -18.05
CA LYS A 152 -2.40 -9.99 -18.26
C LYS A 152 -1.90 -9.07 -17.15
N GLY A 153 -2.01 -9.51 -15.89
CA GLY A 153 -1.49 -8.74 -14.76
C GLY A 153 0.02 -8.50 -14.86
N MET A 154 0.78 -9.51 -15.24
CA MET A 154 2.23 -9.37 -15.42
C MET A 154 2.60 -8.48 -16.62
N GLU A 155 1.81 -8.50 -17.69
CA GLU A 155 2.00 -7.61 -18.83
C GLU A 155 1.92 -6.14 -18.40
N ILE A 156 0.86 -5.75 -17.70
CA ILE A 156 0.68 -4.36 -17.28
C ILE A 156 1.71 -3.94 -16.23
N ILE A 157 2.09 -4.82 -15.30
CA ILE A 157 3.14 -4.57 -14.31
C ILE A 157 4.47 -4.24 -15.02
N ARG A 158 4.85 -5.04 -16.02
CA ARG A 158 6.06 -4.79 -16.83
C ARG A 158 5.96 -3.50 -17.63
N LYS A 159 4.81 -3.24 -18.28
CA LYS A 159 4.56 -2.03 -19.07
C LYS A 159 4.69 -0.76 -18.25
N LEU A 160 4.25 -0.78 -16.99
CA LEU A 160 4.33 0.36 -16.08
C LEU A 160 5.63 0.40 -15.26
N ASP A 161 6.54 -0.55 -15.50
CA ASP A 161 7.79 -0.71 -14.73
C ASP A 161 7.54 -0.72 -13.21
N ILE A 162 6.50 -1.42 -12.78
CA ILE A 162 6.16 -1.61 -11.36
C ILE A 162 7.11 -2.65 -10.77
N GLN A 163 7.66 -2.34 -9.58
CA GLN A 163 8.68 -3.15 -8.89
C GLN A 163 8.17 -3.74 -7.58
#